data_bd97d9455de7f85af9abe605976820a9
#
_entry.id   bd97d9455de7f85af9abe605976820a9
#
_cell.length_a   1.000
_cell.length_b   1.000
_cell.length_c   1.000
_cell.angle_alpha   90.00
_cell.angle_beta   90.00
_cell.angle_gamma   90.00
#
_symmetry.space_group_name_H-M   'P 1'
#
loop_
_entity.id
_entity.type
_entity.pdbx_description
1 polymer ?
#
loop_
_entity_poly.entity_id
_entity_poly.type
_entity_poly.pdbx_seq_one_letter_code
_entity_poly.pdbx_strand_id
1 'polypeptide(L)'
;ESPVPVPAGGEVLIRVHGAGLNPIDWKTRKGLGFAATQIESRMPWTPGYDAAGEVVAVADDVTTLAPGDRVMGMIGFAESGGAYAQYAVARADELAIVPEELDLVTAGGVPLAALTAWQALFEVAGLESGQKILIHAGAGGVGHFAVQFALERGAHVIATASASNRDFLAELGVHEVIDYHTTDIADECYGLDVVLDLIGGETGKRSLQTLSESGVLVTIPTVTADEVVSAAEAMGVRAHGMKTRPDVFHLEEIAELIEDGDVRVHVDRVFPLEQARDAHDLLEAGHVRGKLVPDCR
;
A
#
# COMPACT_ATOMS: atom_id res chain seq x y z
N GLU A 1 20.68 19.78 -0.38
CA GLU A 1 19.72 20.59 -1.15
C GLU A 1 19.89 20.30 -2.63
N SER A 2 18.79 20.13 -3.35
CA SER A 2 18.74 19.94 -4.81
C SER A 2 17.94 21.08 -5.45
N PRO A 3 18.20 21.44 -6.71
CA PRO A 3 17.35 22.37 -7.42
C PRO A 3 15.90 21.86 -7.50
N VAL A 4 14.93 22.79 -7.51
CA VAL A 4 13.53 22.42 -7.79
C VAL A 4 13.47 21.86 -9.20
N PRO A 5 12.89 20.65 -9.40
CA PRO A 5 12.82 20.06 -10.73
C PRO A 5 11.83 20.81 -11.62
N VAL A 6 11.99 20.66 -12.94
CA VAL A 6 11.10 21.26 -13.95
C VAL A 6 10.35 20.11 -14.63
N PRO A 7 9.02 20.16 -14.71
CA PRO A 7 8.24 19.11 -15.36
C PRO A 7 8.52 19.09 -16.88
N ALA A 8 8.72 17.88 -17.42
CA ALA A 8 8.84 17.60 -18.84
C ALA A 8 7.48 17.21 -19.45
N GLY A 9 7.43 16.85 -20.72
CA GLY A 9 6.18 16.47 -21.37
C GLY A 9 5.41 15.36 -20.63
N GLY A 10 4.11 15.59 -20.40
CA GLY A 10 3.23 14.69 -19.64
C GLY A 10 3.37 14.80 -18.12
N GLU A 11 4.22 15.70 -17.60
CA GLU A 11 4.51 15.79 -16.17
C GLU A 11 3.95 17.08 -15.54
N VAL A 12 3.79 17.01 -14.24
CA VAL A 12 3.45 18.14 -13.37
C VAL A 12 4.48 18.27 -12.24
N LEU A 13 4.66 19.47 -11.74
CA LEU A 13 5.41 19.77 -10.53
C LEU A 13 4.45 19.87 -9.35
N ILE A 14 4.66 19.05 -8.32
CA ILE A 14 3.88 19.02 -7.09
C ILE A 14 4.69 19.66 -5.97
N ARG A 15 4.09 20.60 -5.24
CA ARG A 15 4.55 20.96 -3.90
C ARG A 15 4.04 19.88 -2.95
N VAL A 16 4.92 19.01 -2.49
CA VAL A 16 4.57 17.85 -1.66
C VAL A 16 4.22 18.32 -0.25
N HIS A 17 3.11 17.83 0.27
CA HIS A 17 2.69 18.02 1.65
C HIS A 17 2.89 16.75 2.46
N GLY A 18 2.48 15.60 1.93
CA GLY A 18 2.64 14.29 2.55
C GLY A 18 3.33 13.29 1.62
N ALA A 19 4.28 12.55 2.16
CA ALA A 19 4.96 11.45 1.47
C ALA A 19 4.85 10.16 2.28
N GLY A 20 4.06 9.19 1.82
CA GLY A 20 3.82 7.94 2.55
C GLY A 20 5.05 7.06 2.62
N LEU A 21 5.36 6.54 3.81
CA LEU A 21 6.38 5.53 3.98
C LEU A 21 5.88 4.15 3.60
N ASN A 22 6.71 3.40 2.88
CA ASN A 22 6.44 2.03 2.49
C ASN A 22 7.64 1.11 2.72
N PRO A 23 7.42 -0.20 2.94
CA PRO A 23 8.54 -1.14 3.10
C PRO A 23 9.53 -1.15 1.94
N ILE A 24 9.09 -0.82 0.73
CA ILE A 24 9.97 -0.71 -0.44
C ILE A 24 11.03 0.38 -0.26
N ASP A 25 10.74 1.49 0.42
CA ASP A 25 11.66 2.62 0.59
C ASP A 25 12.91 2.22 1.38
N TRP A 26 12.72 1.62 2.57
CA TRP A 26 13.85 1.20 3.39
C TRP A 26 14.55 -0.06 2.84
N LYS A 27 13.80 -0.97 2.18
CA LYS A 27 14.40 -2.13 1.50
C LYS A 27 15.30 -1.67 0.35
N THR A 28 14.83 -0.75 -0.48
CA THR A 28 15.62 -0.16 -1.57
C THR A 28 16.88 0.53 -1.06
N ARG A 29 16.77 1.33 0.01
CA ARG A 29 17.90 1.95 0.68
C ARG A 29 18.96 0.93 1.15
N LYS A 30 18.53 -0.26 1.56
CA LYS A 30 19.41 -1.37 1.98
C LYS A 30 19.93 -2.24 0.83
N GLY A 31 19.61 -1.92 -0.40
CA GLY A 31 19.97 -2.75 -1.56
C GLY A 31 19.13 -4.04 -1.67
N LEU A 32 17.94 -4.07 -1.05
CA LEU A 32 17.05 -5.22 -1.05
C LEU A 32 15.85 -5.02 -1.98
N GLY A 33 15.37 -6.12 -2.55
CA GLY A 33 14.19 -6.13 -3.40
C GLY A 33 14.46 -5.62 -4.82
N PHE A 34 13.43 -5.66 -5.65
CA PHE A 34 13.54 -5.41 -7.09
C PHE A 34 13.87 -3.94 -7.45
N ALA A 35 13.43 -2.97 -6.65
CA ALA A 35 13.67 -1.56 -6.91
C ALA A 35 15.13 -1.17 -6.70
N ALA A 36 15.85 -1.85 -5.82
CA ALA A 36 17.25 -1.52 -5.51
C ALA A 36 18.17 -1.57 -6.73
N THR A 37 18.00 -2.55 -7.60
CA THR A 37 18.79 -2.68 -8.85
C THR A 37 18.47 -1.60 -9.88
N GLN A 38 17.25 -1.06 -9.86
CA GLN A 38 16.82 -0.02 -10.81
C GLN A 38 17.36 1.37 -10.44
N ILE A 39 17.50 1.65 -9.14
CA ILE A 39 17.99 2.95 -8.68
C ILE A 39 19.51 3.04 -8.60
N GLU A 40 20.25 1.94 -8.65
CA GLU A 40 21.73 1.93 -8.50
C GLU A 40 22.42 2.87 -9.51
N SER A 41 21.92 2.94 -10.73
CA SER A 41 22.44 3.84 -11.78
C SER A 41 22.00 5.29 -11.65
N ARG A 42 21.09 5.61 -10.70
CA ARG A 42 20.45 6.93 -10.52
C ARG A 42 20.91 7.65 -9.25
N MET A 43 21.99 7.21 -8.64
CA MET A 43 22.53 7.85 -7.42
C MET A 43 23.13 9.23 -7.71
N PRO A 44 22.91 10.26 -6.85
CA PRO A 44 22.12 10.22 -5.61
C PRO A 44 20.62 10.12 -5.86
N TRP A 45 19.92 9.30 -5.05
CA TRP A 45 18.49 9.01 -5.17
C TRP A 45 17.71 9.61 -3.99
N THR A 46 16.57 10.24 -4.29
CA THR A 46 15.60 10.69 -3.29
C THR A 46 14.53 9.62 -3.12
N PRO A 47 14.34 9.05 -1.91
CA PRO A 47 13.31 8.05 -1.65
C PRO A 47 11.88 8.56 -1.78
N GLY A 48 10.92 7.64 -1.64
CA GLY A 48 9.50 7.90 -1.56
C GLY A 48 8.81 7.73 -2.91
N TYR A 49 7.77 6.90 -2.91
CA TYR A 49 6.93 6.65 -4.10
C TYR A 49 5.52 7.18 -3.92
N ASP A 50 5.07 7.45 -2.70
CA ASP A 50 3.79 8.07 -2.41
C ASP A 50 3.95 9.56 -2.24
N ALA A 51 3.20 10.36 -2.98
CA ALA A 51 3.13 11.80 -2.82
C ALA A 51 1.68 12.28 -2.80
N ALA A 52 1.39 13.24 -1.93
CA ALA A 52 0.22 14.09 -2.04
C ALA A 52 0.60 15.55 -1.82
N GLY A 53 -0.04 16.44 -2.55
CA GLY A 53 0.31 17.85 -2.52
C GLY A 53 -0.51 18.68 -3.48
N GLU A 54 0.00 19.84 -3.80
CA GLU A 54 -0.63 20.81 -4.68
C GLU A 54 0.19 20.94 -5.97
N VAL A 55 -0.47 20.87 -7.12
CA VAL A 55 0.16 21.14 -8.41
C VAL A 55 0.57 22.60 -8.47
N VAL A 56 1.84 22.88 -8.76
CA VAL A 56 2.37 24.26 -8.88
C VAL A 56 2.78 24.63 -10.28
N ALA A 57 3.06 23.66 -11.14
CA ALA A 57 3.29 23.86 -12.57
C ALA A 57 2.92 22.60 -13.33
N VAL A 58 2.56 22.77 -14.59
CA VAL A 58 2.24 21.70 -15.54
C VAL A 58 3.05 21.89 -16.83
N ALA A 59 3.41 20.79 -17.49
CA ALA A 59 3.98 20.87 -18.83
C ALA A 59 2.93 21.32 -19.86
N ASP A 60 3.37 21.89 -20.99
CA ASP A 60 2.48 22.49 -22.00
C ASP A 60 1.47 21.52 -22.62
N ASP A 61 1.75 20.23 -22.60
CA ASP A 61 0.91 19.15 -23.13
C ASP A 61 -0.04 18.53 -22.10
N VAL A 62 0.05 18.91 -20.82
CA VAL A 62 -0.87 18.45 -19.77
C VAL A 62 -2.13 19.32 -19.75
N THR A 63 -3.29 18.68 -19.91
CA THR A 63 -4.60 19.35 -19.96
C THR A 63 -5.58 18.83 -18.90
N THR A 64 -5.20 17.77 -18.17
CA THR A 64 -6.05 17.09 -17.18
C THR A 64 -5.90 17.69 -15.78
N LEU A 65 -4.79 18.36 -15.51
CA LEU A 65 -4.49 18.99 -14.22
C LEU A 65 -4.07 20.45 -14.43
N ALA A 66 -4.27 21.27 -13.39
CA ALA A 66 -3.92 22.68 -13.37
C ALA A 66 -3.22 23.09 -12.06
N PRO A 67 -2.43 24.18 -12.05
CA PRO A 67 -1.90 24.73 -10.79
C PRO A 67 -3.02 25.04 -9.81
N GLY A 68 -2.83 24.58 -8.55
CA GLY A 68 -3.82 24.66 -7.47
C GLY A 68 -4.57 23.36 -7.22
N ASP A 69 -4.54 22.39 -8.14
CA ASP A 69 -5.19 21.10 -7.93
C ASP A 69 -4.49 20.35 -6.79
N ARG A 70 -5.30 19.76 -5.93
CA ARG A 70 -4.87 18.87 -4.84
C ARG A 70 -4.81 17.45 -5.36
N VAL A 71 -3.62 16.85 -5.38
CA VAL A 71 -3.39 15.54 -6.01
C VAL A 71 -2.68 14.57 -5.09
N MET A 72 -2.89 13.27 -5.33
CA MET A 72 -2.12 12.18 -4.75
C MET A 72 -1.78 11.14 -5.80
N GLY A 73 -0.65 10.46 -5.65
CA GLY A 73 -0.26 9.40 -6.57
C GLY A 73 0.93 8.57 -6.12
N MET A 74 1.08 7.43 -6.76
CA MET A 74 2.26 6.58 -6.67
C MET A 74 3.22 6.97 -7.80
N ILE A 75 4.15 7.87 -7.49
CA ILE A 75 4.96 8.59 -8.48
C ILE A 75 6.27 7.87 -8.80
N GLY A 76 6.61 7.78 -10.08
CA GLY A 76 7.88 7.24 -10.57
C GLY A 76 8.23 5.84 -10.03
N PHE A 77 7.25 5.02 -9.83
CA PHE A 77 7.39 3.68 -9.25
C PHE A 77 7.89 2.66 -10.29
N ALA A 78 8.83 1.85 -10.02
CA ALA A 78 9.86 1.73 -8.97
C ALA A 78 11.21 2.22 -9.53
N GLU A 79 11.18 3.32 -10.29
CA GLU A 79 12.31 3.82 -11.08
C GLU A 79 12.99 5.02 -10.43
N SER A 80 12.26 6.13 -10.25
CA SER A 80 12.83 7.38 -9.76
C SER A 80 12.39 7.71 -8.33
N GLY A 81 11.13 7.50 -7.99
CA GLY A 81 10.59 7.99 -6.73
C GLY A 81 10.71 9.50 -6.61
N GLY A 82 11.08 9.97 -5.42
CA GLY A 82 11.40 11.39 -5.19
C GLY A 82 10.44 12.13 -4.29
N ALA A 83 9.48 11.42 -3.68
CA ALA A 83 8.46 12.05 -2.85
C ALA A 83 9.00 12.64 -1.52
N TYR A 84 10.17 12.19 -1.01
CA TYR A 84 10.76 12.75 0.21
C TYR A 84 11.50 14.06 -0.08
N ALA A 85 10.75 15.02 -0.58
CA ALA A 85 11.21 16.35 -0.95
C ALA A 85 10.06 17.36 -0.86
N GLN A 86 10.38 18.65 -0.77
CA GLN A 86 9.37 19.71 -0.81
C GLN A 86 8.69 19.82 -2.17
N TYR A 87 9.37 19.40 -3.24
CA TYR A 87 8.85 19.41 -4.61
C TYR A 87 9.23 18.10 -5.31
N ALA A 88 8.28 17.53 -6.03
CA ALA A 88 8.48 16.34 -6.84
C ALA A 88 7.83 16.53 -8.22
N VAL A 89 8.40 15.90 -9.24
CA VAL A 89 7.80 15.77 -10.56
C VAL A 89 7.07 14.42 -10.62
N ALA A 90 5.88 14.43 -11.17
CA ALA A 90 5.08 13.22 -11.41
C ALA A 90 4.43 13.28 -12.78
N ARG A 91 4.15 12.12 -13.35
CA ARG A 91 3.32 12.05 -14.55
C ARG A 91 1.87 12.40 -14.20
N ALA A 92 1.21 13.17 -15.03
CA ALA A 92 -0.18 13.57 -14.80
C ALA A 92 -1.13 12.36 -14.77
N ASP A 93 -0.82 11.29 -15.50
CA ASP A 93 -1.58 10.04 -15.57
C ASP A 93 -1.32 9.05 -14.39
N GLU A 94 -0.48 9.46 -13.43
CA GLU A 94 -0.27 8.73 -12.16
C GLU A 94 -1.01 9.39 -10.98
N LEU A 95 -1.72 10.50 -11.20
CA LEU A 95 -2.26 11.36 -10.16
C LEU A 95 -3.79 11.41 -10.18
N ALA A 96 -4.40 11.15 -9.03
CA ALA A 96 -5.82 11.36 -8.77
C ALA A 96 -6.02 12.64 -7.93
N ILE A 97 -7.21 13.24 -8.04
CA ILE A 97 -7.63 14.37 -7.21
C ILE A 97 -7.86 13.89 -5.77
N VAL A 98 -7.36 14.64 -4.80
CA VAL A 98 -7.59 14.37 -3.38
C VAL A 98 -8.96 14.90 -2.98
N PRO A 99 -9.83 14.10 -2.33
CA PRO A 99 -11.09 14.54 -1.76
C PRO A 99 -10.94 15.80 -0.90
N GLU A 100 -11.93 16.69 -0.94
CA GLU A 100 -11.83 18.00 -0.27
C GLU A 100 -11.59 17.87 1.24
N GLU A 101 -12.27 16.90 1.88
CA GLU A 101 -12.21 16.67 3.32
C GLU A 101 -10.92 15.94 3.79
N LEU A 102 -10.18 15.32 2.87
CA LEU A 102 -8.95 14.62 3.21
C LEU A 102 -7.76 15.59 3.22
N ASP A 103 -7.07 15.74 4.35
CA ASP A 103 -5.87 16.57 4.41
C ASP A 103 -4.71 15.96 3.57
N LEU A 104 -3.88 16.84 2.97
CA LEU A 104 -2.85 16.42 2.04
C LEU A 104 -1.71 15.61 2.69
N VAL A 105 -1.47 15.77 3.99
CA VAL A 105 -0.48 14.95 4.69
C VAL A 105 -1.00 13.52 4.81
N THR A 106 -2.23 13.36 5.26
CA THR A 106 -2.91 12.05 5.34
C THR A 106 -3.04 11.40 3.96
N ALA A 107 -3.40 12.17 2.93
CA ALA A 107 -3.50 11.69 1.55
C ALA A 107 -2.20 11.09 1.03
N GLY A 108 -1.03 11.61 1.47
CA GLY A 108 0.27 11.01 1.15
C GLY A 108 0.42 9.56 1.60
N GLY A 109 -0.36 9.10 2.58
CA GLY A 109 -0.36 7.71 3.04
C GLY A 109 -1.19 6.74 2.21
N VAL A 110 -1.93 7.21 1.20
CA VAL A 110 -2.90 6.40 0.45
C VAL A 110 -2.28 5.59 -0.68
N PRO A 111 -1.55 6.16 -1.67
CA PRO A 111 -1.44 5.60 -3.01
C PRO A 111 -0.93 4.16 -3.05
N LEU A 112 0.31 3.90 -2.67
CA LEU A 112 0.92 2.56 -2.81
C LEU A 112 0.20 1.50 -1.98
N ALA A 113 -0.16 1.83 -0.73
CA ALA A 113 -0.79 0.88 0.17
C ALA A 113 -2.20 0.51 -0.28
N ALA A 114 -3.00 1.50 -0.66
CA ALA A 114 -4.36 1.28 -1.13
C ALA A 114 -4.39 0.60 -2.50
N LEU A 115 -3.55 1.02 -3.47
CA LEU A 115 -3.40 0.35 -4.75
C LEU A 115 -2.94 -1.10 -4.60
N THR A 116 -2.03 -1.39 -3.64
CA THR A 116 -1.62 -2.77 -3.36
C THR A 116 -2.80 -3.61 -2.88
N ALA A 117 -3.59 -3.10 -1.94
CA ALA A 117 -4.77 -3.79 -1.43
C ALA A 117 -5.80 -4.00 -2.54
N TRP A 118 -6.10 -2.97 -3.31
CA TRP A 118 -7.08 -2.99 -4.40
C TRP A 118 -6.74 -4.03 -5.47
N GLN A 119 -5.52 -3.94 -6.01
CA GLN A 119 -5.07 -4.83 -7.07
C GLN A 119 -4.97 -6.28 -6.59
N ALA A 120 -4.50 -6.51 -5.35
CA ALA A 120 -4.45 -7.85 -4.77
C ALA A 120 -5.83 -8.49 -4.63
N LEU A 121 -6.81 -7.74 -4.13
CA LEU A 121 -8.16 -8.24 -3.88
C LEU A 121 -8.96 -8.42 -5.15
N PHE A 122 -8.96 -7.43 -6.04
CA PHE A 122 -9.92 -7.38 -7.14
C PHE A 122 -9.34 -7.83 -8.49
N GLU A 123 -8.08 -7.53 -8.79
CA GLU A 123 -7.49 -7.97 -10.04
C GLU A 123 -6.88 -9.36 -9.95
N VAL A 124 -6.17 -9.66 -8.85
CA VAL A 124 -5.43 -10.93 -8.73
C VAL A 124 -6.27 -12.02 -8.08
N ALA A 125 -6.87 -11.74 -6.93
CA ALA A 125 -7.71 -12.72 -6.22
C ALA A 125 -9.11 -12.85 -6.84
N GLY A 126 -9.64 -11.78 -7.43
CA GLY A 126 -11.01 -11.74 -7.94
C GLY A 126 -12.05 -11.88 -6.82
N LEU A 127 -11.84 -11.17 -5.69
CA LEU A 127 -12.71 -11.24 -4.52
C LEU A 127 -14.13 -10.79 -4.85
N GLU A 128 -15.10 -11.64 -4.54
CA GLU A 128 -16.53 -11.42 -4.74
C GLU A 128 -17.31 -11.36 -3.41
N SER A 129 -18.50 -10.79 -3.47
CA SER A 129 -19.43 -10.74 -2.32
C SER A 129 -19.75 -12.14 -1.80
N GLY A 130 -19.82 -12.28 -0.48
CA GLY A 130 -20.13 -13.53 0.21
C GLY A 130 -18.95 -14.49 0.37
N GLN A 131 -17.81 -14.21 -0.24
CA GLN A 131 -16.60 -15.01 -0.06
C GLN A 131 -15.95 -14.78 1.30
N LYS A 132 -15.18 -15.78 1.77
CA LYS A 132 -14.44 -15.76 3.02
C LYS A 132 -12.97 -15.46 2.76
N ILE A 133 -12.46 -14.36 3.35
CA ILE A 133 -11.09 -13.92 3.18
C ILE A 133 -10.33 -13.84 4.50
N LEU A 134 -9.08 -14.29 4.50
CA LEU A 134 -8.09 -14.03 5.55
C LEU A 134 -7.11 -12.96 5.09
N ILE A 135 -6.93 -11.91 5.90
CA ILE A 135 -5.97 -10.84 5.64
C ILE A 135 -4.92 -10.84 6.76
N HIS A 136 -3.68 -11.18 6.41
CA HIS A 136 -2.57 -11.09 7.35
C HIS A 136 -2.19 -9.64 7.62
N ALA A 137 -1.70 -9.36 8.85
CA ALA A 137 -1.34 -8.01 9.28
C ALA A 137 -2.45 -6.97 8.98
N GLY A 138 -3.71 -7.31 9.31
CA GLY A 138 -4.89 -6.50 8.98
C GLY A 138 -4.85 -5.06 9.50
N ALA A 139 -4.11 -4.79 10.58
CA ALA A 139 -3.93 -3.44 11.12
C ALA A 139 -2.77 -2.65 10.48
N GLY A 140 -2.01 -3.24 9.56
CA GLY A 140 -0.87 -2.61 8.92
C GLY A 140 -1.23 -1.68 7.75
N GLY A 141 -0.21 -1.12 7.08
CA GLY A 141 -0.40 -0.12 6.03
C GLY A 141 -1.26 -0.58 4.85
N VAL A 142 -1.02 -1.77 4.30
CA VAL A 142 -1.87 -2.38 3.26
C VAL A 142 -3.11 -3.01 3.90
N GLY A 143 -2.93 -3.68 5.05
CA GLY A 143 -3.99 -4.47 5.69
C GLY A 143 -5.23 -3.66 6.04
N HIS A 144 -5.08 -2.44 6.58
CA HIS A 144 -6.25 -1.64 6.98
C HIS A 144 -7.09 -1.15 5.78
N PHE A 145 -6.49 -0.94 4.60
CA PHE A 145 -7.23 -0.71 3.37
C PHE A 145 -7.89 -2.00 2.87
N ALA A 146 -7.13 -3.10 2.83
CA ALA A 146 -7.64 -4.38 2.35
C ALA A 146 -8.85 -4.88 3.14
N VAL A 147 -8.84 -4.71 4.48
CA VAL A 147 -9.98 -5.02 5.35
C VAL A 147 -11.22 -4.24 4.92
N GLN A 148 -11.10 -2.92 4.75
CA GLN A 148 -12.22 -2.05 4.41
C GLN A 148 -12.74 -2.33 3.00
N PHE A 149 -11.87 -2.51 2.01
CA PHE A 149 -12.26 -2.87 0.64
C PHE A 149 -12.98 -4.23 0.59
N ALA A 150 -12.50 -5.23 1.35
CA ALA A 150 -13.14 -6.52 1.40
C ALA A 150 -14.53 -6.48 2.08
N LEU A 151 -14.68 -5.65 3.12
CA LEU A 151 -15.97 -5.41 3.78
C LEU A 151 -16.96 -4.72 2.85
N GLU A 152 -16.52 -3.67 2.14
CA GLU A 152 -17.32 -2.93 1.17
C GLU A 152 -17.78 -3.86 0.03
N ARG A 153 -16.93 -4.78 -0.40
CA ARG A 153 -17.30 -5.82 -1.38
C ARG A 153 -18.33 -6.84 -0.84
N GLY A 154 -18.59 -6.85 0.48
CA GLY A 154 -19.51 -7.79 1.14
C GLY A 154 -18.87 -9.16 1.41
N ALA A 155 -17.55 -9.24 1.57
CA ALA A 155 -16.86 -10.46 1.98
C ALA A 155 -16.92 -10.68 3.49
N HIS A 156 -16.79 -11.93 3.93
CA HIS A 156 -16.58 -12.26 5.34
C HIS A 156 -15.09 -12.16 5.66
N VAL A 157 -14.71 -11.14 6.43
CA VAL A 157 -13.31 -10.78 6.67
C VAL A 157 -12.80 -11.34 7.98
N ILE A 158 -11.72 -12.12 7.91
CA ILE A 158 -10.89 -12.55 9.04
C ILE A 158 -9.57 -11.82 8.92
N ALA A 159 -9.04 -11.27 10.01
CA ALA A 159 -7.73 -10.61 9.99
C ALA A 159 -6.81 -11.11 11.09
N THR A 160 -5.52 -11.24 10.80
CA THR A 160 -4.52 -11.47 11.83
C THR A 160 -3.91 -10.17 12.32
N ALA A 161 -3.77 -10.01 13.62
CA ALA A 161 -3.10 -8.88 14.26
C ALA A 161 -2.61 -9.28 15.66
N SER A 162 -1.85 -8.41 16.33
CA SER A 162 -1.60 -8.53 17.76
C SER A 162 -2.84 -8.13 18.55
N ALA A 163 -2.94 -8.62 19.82
CA ALA A 163 -4.06 -8.30 20.70
C ALA A 163 -4.31 -6.78 20.85
N SER A 164 -3.26 -5.96 20.81
CA SER A 164 -3.35 -4.48 20.90
C SER A 164 -4.07 -3.80 19.72
N ASN A 165 -4.26 -4.52 18.62
CA ASN A 165 -4.95 -4.02 17.43
C ASN A 165 -6.37 -4.58 17.27
N ARG A 166 -6.85 -5.39 18.23
CA ARG A 166 -8.19 -6.01 18.17
C ARG A 166 -9.30 -4.97 18.07
N ASP A 167 -9.26 -3.97 18.94
CA ASP A 167 -10.31 -2.93 19.00
C ASP A 167 -10.30 -2.11 17.71
N PHE A 168 -9.12 -1.73 17.19
CA PHE A 168 -8.99 -1.02 15.92
C PHE A 168 -9.61 -1.82 14.76
N LEU A 169 -9.34 -3.10 14.65
CA LEU A 169 -9.92 -3.94 13.59
C LEU A 169 -11.43 -4.15 13.78
N ALA A 170 -11.90 -4.23 15.02
CA ALA A 170 -13.33 -4.29 15.33
C ALA A 170 -14.05 -2.99 14.93
N GLU A 171 -13.44 -1.82 15.16
CA GLU A 171 -13.95 -0.51 14.71
C GLU A 171 -14.01 -0.39 13.17
N LEU A 172 -13.13 -1.09 12.45
CA LEU A 172 -13.20 -1.19 10.98
C LEU A 172 -14.27 -2.19 10.50
N GLY A 173 -14.88 -2.97 11.40
CA GLY A 173 -15.94 -3.92 11.06
C GLY A 173 -15.45 -5.34 10.75
N VAL A 174 -14.20 -5.70 11.06
CA VAL A 174 -13.67 -7.07 10.87
C VAL A 174 -14.51 -8.07 11.62
N HIS A 175 -14.93 -9.15 10.96
CA HIS A 175 -15.78 -10.17 11.56
C HIS A 175 -15.04 -11.01 12.60
N GLU A 176 -13.80 -11.40 12.31
CA GLU A 176 -12.97 -12.24 13.20
C GLU A 176 -11.53 -11.71 13.25
N VAL A 177 -10.99 -11.54 14.46
CA VAL A 177 -9.59 -11.13 14.66
C VAL A 177 -8.82 -12.22 15.38
N ILE A 178 -7.80 -12.76 14.71
CA ILE A 178 -6.92 -13.81 15.21
C ILE A 178 -5.62 -13.18 15.73
N ASP A 179 -5.28 -13.44 16.99
CA ASP A 179 -3.99 -13.04 17.54
C ASP A 179 -2.92 -14.05 17.15
N TYR A 180 -2.04 -13.64 16.22
CA TYR A 180 -0.97 -14.49 15.69
C TYR A 180 0.11 -14.89 16.72
N HIS A 181 0.11 -14.27 17.91
CA HIS A 181 1.02 -14.66 19.01
C HIS A 181 0.53 -15.89 19.78
N THR A 182 -0.77 -16.13 19.80
CA THR A 182 -1.39 -17.17 20.62
C THR A 182 -2.07 -18.27 19.81
N THR A 183 -2.30 -18.02 18.53
CA THR A 183 -3.15 -18.88 17.71
C THR A 183 -2.49 -19.18 16.36
N ASP A 184 -2.45 -20.46 15.99
CA ASP A 184 -2.06 -20.88 14.65
C ASP A 184 -3.27 -20.77 13.71
N ILE A 185 -3.10 -20.06 12.61
CA ILE A 185 -4.17 -19.87 11.61
C ILE A 185 -4.67 -21.19 11.02
N ALA A 186 -3.80 -22.19 10.88
CA ALA A 186 -4.16 -23.49 10.33
C ALA A 186 -5.09 -24.31 11.26
N ASP A 187 -5.14 -23.96 12.55
CA ASP A 187 -6.04 -24.59 13.51
C ASP A 187 -7.43 -23.90 13.55
N GLU A 188 -7.50 -22.61 13.20
CA GLU A 188 -8.72 -21.80 13.29
C GLU A 188 -9.40 -21.55 11.95
N CYS A 189 -8.64 -21.56 10.85
CA CYS A 189 -9.16 -21.21 9.53
C CYS A 189 -9.17 -22.42 8.60
N TYR A 190 -10.28 -22.58 7.89
CA TYR A 190 -10.42 -23.57 6.82
C TYR A 190 -11.46 -23.13 5.79
N GLY A 191 -11.31 -23.64 4.57
CA GLY A 191 -12.27 -23.38 3.49
C GLY A 191 -12.29 -21.92 3.08
N LEU A 192 -11.15 -21.22 3.12
CA LEU A 192 -11.03 -19.83 2.70
C LEU A 192 -11.04 -19.71 1.18
N ASP A 193 -11.78 -18.75 0.65
CA ASP A 193 -11.80 -18.44 -0.78
C ASP A 193 -10.57 -17.62 -1.16
N VAL A 194 -10.16 -16.69 -0.28
CA VAL A 194 -9.01 -15.83 -0.51
C VAL A 194 -8.13 -15.74 0.74
N VAL A 195 -6.82 -15.74 0.55
CA VAL A 195 -5.84 -15.32 1.56
C VAL A 195 -5.01 -14.18 0.99
N LEU A 196 -5.02 -13.02 1.64
CA LEU A 196 -4.09 -11.93 1.36
C LEU A 196 -2.91 -12.02 2.34
N ASP A 197 -1.77 -12.46 1.83
CA ASP A 197 -0.54 -12.62 2.59
C ASP A 197 0.35 -11.38 2.50
N LEU A 198 0.37 -10.58 3.56
CA LEU A 198 1.21 -9.39 3.71
C LEU A 198 2.51 -9.64 4.49
N ILE A 199 2.76 -10.90 4.90
CA ILE A 199 3.91 -11.31 5.73
C ILE A 199 4.93 -12.10 4.92
N GLY A 200 4.47 -13.08 4.12
CA GLY A 200 5.31 -13.98 3.33
C GLY A 200 5.96 -15.12 4.12
N GLY A 201 6.90 -15.81 3.49
CA GLY A 201 7.70 -16.87 4.09
C GLY A 201 6.86 -17.98 4.72
N GLU A 202 7.18 -18.38 5.95
CA GLU A 202 6.49 -19.48 6.64
C GLU A 202 5.01 -19.17 6.89
N THR A 203 4.64 -17.91 7.16
CA THR A 203 3.23 -17.52 7.34
C THR A 203 2.43 -17.77 6.06
N GLY A 204 2.94 -17.32 4.90
CA GLY A 204 2.32 -17.57 3.61
C GLY A 204 2.18 -19.07 3.31
N LYS A 205 3.25 -19.85 3.51
CA LYS A 205 3.22 -21.32 3.30
C LYS A 205 2.20 -22.02 4.18
N ARG A 206 2.11 -21.65 5.46
CA ARG A 206 1.12 -22.23 6.40
C ARG A 206 -0.30 -21.88 6.00
N SER A 207 -0.54 -20.70 5.47
CA SER A 207 -1.85 -20.24 5.02
C SER A 207 -2.39 -21.04 3.83
N LEU A 208 -1.54 -21.70 3.05
CA LEU A 208 -1.98 -22.56 1.94
C LEU A 208 -2.92 -23.69 2.39
N GLN A 209 -2.77 -24.17 3.64
CA GLN A 209 -3.59 -25.25 4.20
C GLN A 209 -5.01 -24.80 4.55
N THR A 210 -5.26 -23.49 4.65
CA THR A 210 -6.56 -22.94 5.03
C THR A 210 -7.49 -22.71 3.84
N LEU A 211 -6.95 -22.81 2.61
CA LEU A 211 -7.71 -22.57 1.38
C LEU A 211 -8.76 -23.66 1.12
N SER A 212 -9.87 -23.25 0.52
CA SER A 212 -10.83 -24.14 -0.13
C SER A 212 -10.23 -24.75 -1.42
N GLU A 213 -10.88 -25.73 -2.01
CA GLU A 213 -10.44 -26.34 -3.29
C GLU A 213 -10.28 -25.30 -4.41
N SER A 214 -11.15 -24.27 -4.42
CA SER A 214 -11.11 -23.17 -5.38
C SER A 214 -10.42 -21.92 -4.85
N GLY A 215 -9.87 -21.96 -3.65
CA GLY A 215 -9.26 -20.82 -2.99
C GLY A 215 -7.97 -20.35 -3.66
N VAL A 216 -7.59 -19.09 -3.38
CA VAL A 216 -6.37 -18.48 -3.90
C VAL A 216 -5.65 -17.69 -2.82
N LEU A 217 -4.32 -17.79 -2.79
CA LEU A 217 -3.48 -16.96 -1.95
C LEU A 217 -2.75 -15.92 -2.82
N VAL A 218 -2.80 -14.65 -2.39
CA VAL A 218 -2.00 -13.57 -2.99
C VAL A 218 -0.97 -13.11 -1.99
N THR A 219 0.33 -13.28 -2.32
CA THR A 219 1.45 -12.85 -1.46
C THR A 219 2.12 -11.59 -2.00
N ILE A 220 2.28 -10.59 -1.13
CA ILE A 220 2.82 -9.27 -1.48
C ILE A 220 4.33 -9.17 -1.23
N PRO A 221 4.93 -9.77 -0.18
CA PRO A 221 6.36 -9.65 0.10
C PRO A 221 7.22 -10.32 -0.99
N THR A 222 7.66 -9.53 -1.97
CA THR A 222 8.38 -10.01 -3.18
C THR A 222 9.66 -10.80 -2.89
N VAL A 223 10.25 -10.64 -1.70
CA VAL A 223 11.48 -11.36 -1.29
C VAL A 223 11.20 -12.84 -1.05
N THR A 224 10.00 -13.20 -0.63
CA THR A 224 9.60 -14.58 -0.29
C THR A 224 8.47 -15.12 -1.18
N ALA A 225 8.03 -14.34 -2.16
CA ALA A 225 6.91 -14.73 -3.03
C ALA A 225 7.14 -16.05 -3.75
N ASP A 226 8.32 -16.23 -4.34
CA ASP A 226 8.65 -17.44 -5.10
C ASP A 226 8.62 -18.71 -4.23
N GLU A 227 9.01 -18.60 -2.95
CA GLU A 227 8.94 -19.72 -2.00
C GLU A 227 7.49 -20.10 -1.68
N VAL A 228 6.60 -19.12 -1.50
CA VAL A 228 5.17 -19.35 -1.21
C VAL A 228 4.47 -19.94 -2.44
N VAL A 229 4.75 -19.40 -3.62
CA VAL A 229 4.16 -19.89 -4.89
C VAL A 229 4.64 -21.33 -5.19
N SER A 230 5.94 -21.61 -5.03
CA SER A 230 6.47 -22.98 -5.24
C SER A 230 5.86 -23.99 -4.24
N ALA A 231 5.64 -23.57 -2.99
CA ALA A 231 4.97 -24.43 -2.00
C ALA A 231 3.50 -24.70 -2.39
N ALA A 232 2.79 -23.70 -2.93
CA ALA A 232 1.42 -23.84 -3.41
C ALA A 232 1.34 -24.82 -4.59
N GLU A 233 2.26 -24.72 -5.56
CA GLU A 233 2.36 -25.65 -6.68
C GLU A 233 2.55 -27.10 -6.21
N ALA A 234 3.44 -27.30 -5.23
CA ALA A 234 3.69 -28.63 -4.65
C ALA A 234 2.47 -29.22 -3.92
N MET A 235 1.58 -28.36 -3.40
CA MET A 235 0.33 -28.74 -2.74
C MET A 235 -0.87 -28.84 -3.70
N GLY A 236 -0.74 -28.38 -4.94
CA GLY A 236 -1.82 -28.32 -5.92
C GLY A 236 -2.87 -27.25 -5.63
N VAL A 237 -2.49 -26.19 -4.90
CA VAL A 237 -3.36 -25.04 -4.60
C VAL A 237 -2.89 -23.79 -5.36
N ARG A 238 -3.76 -22.78 -5.51
CA ARG A 238 -3.44 -21.57 -6.26
C ARG A 238 -2.78 -20.52 -5.37
N ALA A 239 -1.64 -20.00 -5.81
CA ALA A 239 -1.04 -18.82 -5.20
C ALA A 239 -0.38 -17.93 -6.26
N HIS A 240 -0.39 -16.62 -6.02
CA HIS A 240 0.21 -15.62 -6.89
C HIS A 240 1.05 -14.63 -6.07
N GLY A 241 2.27 -14.40 -6.55
CA GLY A 241 3.04 -13.22 -6.13
C GLY A 241 2.59 -12.00 -6.93
N MET A 242 2.51 -10.83 -6.28
CA MET A 242 2.06 -9.60 -6.92
C MET A 242 3.08 -8.47 -6.74
N LYS A 243 3.18 -7.62 -7.76
CA LYS A 243 3.83 -6.31 -7.70
C LYS A 243 2.78 -5.27 -8.04
N THR A 244 2.59 -4.30 -7.16
CA THR A 244 1.71 -3.15 -7.39
C THR A 244 2.24 -2.30 -8.55
N ARG A 245 1.36 -1.67 -9.28
CA ARG A 245 1.66 -0.67 -10.32
C ARG A 245 0.87 0.62 -10.08
N PRO A 246 1.34 1.77 -10.57
CA PRO A 246 0.52 2.97 -10.65
C PRO A 246 -0.73 2.68 -11.49
N ASP A 247 -1.87 3.18 -11.02
CA ASP A 247 -3.14 3.07 -11.74
C ASP A 247 -4.07 4.19 -11.26
N VAL A 248 -4.24 5.21 -12.08
CA VAL A 248 -5.02 6.39 -11.73
C VAL A 248 -6.50 6.06 -11.57
N PHE A 249 -7.05 5.17 -12.38
CA PHE A 249 -8.47 4.82 -12.31
C PHE A 249 -8.81 4.13 -11.00
N HIS A 250 -7.97 3.17 -10.58
CA HIS A 250 -8.15 2.55 -9.25
C HIS A 250 -7.98 3.58 -8.12
N LEU A 251 -7.06 4.53 -8.27
CA LEU A 251 -6.83 5.54 -7.25
C LEU A 251 -8.00 6.54 -7.17
N GLU A 252 -8.65 6.85 -8.29
CA GLU A 252 -9.90 7.62 -8.34
C GLU A 252 -11.05 6.89 -7.65
N GLU A 253 -11.27 5.58 -7.93
CA GLU A 253 -12.26 4.77 -7.24
C GLU A 253 -12.00 4.70 -5.71
N ILE A 254 -10.73 4.57 -5.31
CA ILE A 254 -10.33 4.62 -3.90
C ILE A 254 -10.61 6.00 -3.28
N ALA A 255 -10.36 7.08 -4.03
CA ALA A 255 -10.65 8.44 -3.58
C ALA A 255 -12.15 8.66 -3.35
N GLU A 256 -13.01 8.13 -4.22
CA GLU A 256 -14.47 8.17 -4.06
C GLU A 256 -14.91 7.43 -2.77
N LEU A 257 -14.39 6.23 -2.50
CA LEU A 257 -14.71 5.51 -1.26
C LEU A 257 -14.25 6.26 0.00
N ILE A 258 -13.14 7.01 -0.08
CA ILE A 258 -12.68 7.85 1.03
C ILE A 258 -13.60 9.06 1.20
N GLU A 259 -14.05 9.69 0.10
CA GLU A 259 -14.96 10.83 0.11
C GLU A 259 -16.33 10.46 0.69
N ASP A 260 -16.86 9.29 0.33
CA ASP A 260 -18.12 8.76 0.84
C ASP A 260 -18.02 8.30 2.31
N GLY A 261 -16.82 8.18 2.85
CA GLY A 261 -16.55 7.76 4.23
C GLY A 261 -16.57 6.25 4.45
N ASP A 262 -16.66 5.46 3.40
CA ASP A 262 -16.64 4.00 3.42
C ASP A 262 -15.24 3.45 3.71
N VAL A 263 -14.22 4.22 3.35
CA VAL A 263 -12.81 3.90 3.63
C VAL A 263 -12.14 5.03 4.42
N ARG A 264 -11.50 4.66 5.54
CA ARG A 264 -10.78 5.60 6.41
C ARG A 264 -9.28 5.36 6.31
N VAL A 265 -8.54 6.45 6.14
CA VAL A 265 -7.07 6.43 6.14
C VAL A 265 -6.58 6.56 7.58
N HIS A 266 -5.84 5.55 8.06
CA HIS A 266 -5.24 5.60 9.38
C HIS A 266 -3.74 5.92 9.29
N VAL A 267 -3.35 7.06 9.84
CA VAL A 267 -1.95 7.48 9.99
C VAL A 267 -1.55 7.33 11.45
N ASP A 268 -0.63 6.40 11.73
CA ASP A 268 -0.11 6.13 13.07
C ASP A 268 0.73 7.31 13.58
N ARG A 269 1.57 7.86 12.70
CA ARG A 269 2.44 8.99 13.03
C ARG A 269 2.84 9.79 11.80
N VAL A 270 2.86 11.11 12.00
CA VAL A 270 3.44 12.07 11.06
C VAL A 270 4.84 12.45 11.56
N PHE A 271 5.82 12.53 10.67
CA PHE A 271 7.18 12.94 10.96
C PHE A 271 7.53 14.20 10.16
N PRO A 272 8.30 15.16 10.70
CA PRO A 272 8.99 16.14 9.86
C PRO A 272 9.89 15.42 8.84
N LEU A 273 10.01 15.98 7.63
CA LEU A 273 10.82 15.36 6.56
C LEU A 273 12.28 15.06 7.01
N GLU A 274 12.86 15.93 7.83
CA GLU A 274 14.21 15.79 8.37
C GLU A 274 14.36 14.55 9.27
N GLN A 275 13.26 14.03 9.79
CA GLN A 275 13.20 12.81 10.61
C GLN A 275 12.83 11.54 9.80
N ALA A 276 12.91 11.60 8.47
CA ALA A 276 12.62 10.45 7.61
C ALA A 276 13.44 9.20 7.98
N ARG A 277 14.66 9.37 8.52
CA ARG A 277 15.47 8.27 9.02
C ARG A 277 14.80 7.55 10.19
N ASP A 278 14.31 8.30 11.18
CA ASP A 278 13.67 7.74 12.37
C ASP A 278 12.35 7.05 11.98
N ALA A 279 11.63 7.61 11.00
CA ALA A 279 10.44 7.01 10.43
C ALA A 279 10.74 5.67 9.73
N HIS A 280 11.84 5.58 8.96
CA HIS A 280 12.31 4.32 8.37
C HIS A 280 12.66 3.27 9.43
N ASP A 281 13.37 3.69 10.49
CA ASP A 281 13.78 2.79 11.57
C ASP A 281 12.54 2.24 12.32
N LEU A 282 11.52 3.08 12.53
CA LEU A 282 10.25 2.64 13.12
C LEU A 282 9.49 1.68 12.21
N LEU A 283 9.39 1.97 10.90
CA LEU A 283 8.71 1.08 9.95
C LEU A 283 9.43 -0.26 9.83
N GLU A 284 10.76 -0.26 9.84
CA GLU A 284 11.57 -1.47 9.79
C GLU A 284 11.43 -2.32 11.05
N ALA A 285 11.28 -1.71 12.22
CA ALA A 285 11.01 -2.41 13.47
C ALA A 285 9.65 -3.14 13.47
N GLY A 286 8.74 -2.76 12.56
CA GLY A 286 7.39 -3.32 12.47
C GLY A 286 6.42 -2.75 13.51
N HIS A 287 5.24 -3.36 13.60
CA HIS A 287 4.19 -3.01 14.59
C HIS A 287 3.54 -1.63 14.39
N VAL A 288 3.68 -1.03 13.21
CA VAL A 288 2.99 0.21 12.82
C VAL A 288 1.52 -0.10 12.53
N ARG A 289 0.62 0.71 13.08
CA ARG A 289 -0.81 0.66 12.75
C ARG A 289 -1.10 1.62 11.60
N GLY A 290 -1.59 1.11 10.46
CA GLY A 290 -1.78 1.96 9.28
C GLY A 290 -0.46 2.49 8.71
N LYS A 291 -0.39 3.81 8.48
CA LYS A 291 0.69 4.45 7.74
C LYS A 291 1.56 5.37 8.59
N LEU A 292 2.80 5.52 8.18
CA LEU A 292 3.70 6.61 8.60
C LEU A 292 3.84 7.59 7.44
N VAL A 293 3.78 8.89 7.74
CA VAL A 293 3.82 9.93 6.69
C VAL A 293 4.80 11.03 7.08
N PRO A 294 5.89 11.23 6.33
CA PRO A 294 6.66 12.48 6.34
C PRO A 294 5.83 13.68 5.89
N ASP A 295 5.81 14.73 6.72
CA ASP A 295 5.31 16.06 6.37
C ASP A 295 6.45 16.82 5.67
N CYS A 296 6.25 17.17 4.42
CA CYS A 296 7.25 17.80 3.54
C CYS A 296 7.14 19.32 3.44
N ARG A 297 6.21 19.92 4.21
CA ARG A 297 5.97 21.38 4.22
C ARG A 297 7.09 22.17 4.86
#